data_1ceb5a2eaa9839c78d28394a317879d5
#
_entry.id   1ceb5a2eaa9839c78d28394a317879d5
#
_cell.length_a   1.000
_cell.length_b   1.000
_cell.length_c   1.000
_cell.angle_alpha   90.00
_cell.angle_beta   90.00
_cell.angle_gamma   90.00
#
_symmetry.space_group_name_H-M   'P 1'
#
loop_
_entity.id
_entity.type
_entity.pdbx_description
1 polymer ?
#
loop_
_entity_poly.entity_id
_entity_poly.type
_entity_poly.pdbx_seq_one_letter_code
_entity_poly.pdbx_strand_id
1 'polypeptide(L)'
;EQEVPNGNFPTVVSPNPEEPEALKMAIDLASKKNGDIVIGTDPDCDRLGVAVKNKEGGYTLLNGNQAMLIKTHFLLEQWKKQQKLNGKQFVASTIVSTPIIKKVAEDFNVIYKEGLTGFKWIAKMINDFPELEHIGGGEESFGYLVGDFVRDKDAVTATLLICEIAAQKKQEGVSLLT
;
A
#
# COMPACT_ATOMS: atom_id res chain seq x y z
N GLU A 1 -1.82 -15.44 19.31
CA GLU A 1 -3.30 -15.61 19.39
C GLU A 1 -3.97 -15.41 18.03
N GLN A 2 -3.49 -14.47 17.19
CA GLN A 2 -4.06 -14.19 15.86
C GLN A 2 -3.55 -15.12 14.75
N GLU A 3 -2.63 -16.03 15.04
CA GLU A 3 -2.07 -16.99 14.09
C GLU A 3 -3.09 -18.10 13.71
N VAL A 4 -3.96 -18.47 14.66
CA VAL A 4 -4.97 -19.50 14.43
C VAL A 4 -6.25 -18.84 13.94
N PRO A 5 -6.76 -19.19 12.73
CA PRO A 5 -7.98 -18.63 12.18
C PRO A 5 -9.18 -18.87 13.13
N ASN A 6 -9.92 -17.80 13.41
CA ASN A 6 -11.14 -17.87 14.24
C ASN A 6 -12.16 -16.85 13.71
N GLY A 7 -13.27 -17.32 13.18
CA GLY A 7 -14.33 -16.49 12.61
C GLY A 7 -15.03 -15.55 13.58
N ASN A 8 -14.83 -15.72 14.91
CA ASN A 8 -15.36 -14.80 15.91
C ASN A 8 -14.41 -13.63 16.24
N PHE A 9 -13.19 -13.61 15.68
CA PHE A 9 -12.18 -12.56 15.88
C PHE A 9 -12.00 -12.14 17.34
N PRO A 10 -11.70 -13.06 18.28
CA PRO A 10 -11.78 -12.79 19.74
C PRO A 10 -10.78 -11.74 20.24
N THR A 11 -9.83 -11.33 19.41
CA THR A 11 -8.75 -10.38 19.79
C THR A 11 -9.01 -8.96 19.28
N VAL A 12 -10.03 -8.74 18.47
CA VAL A 12 -10.37 -7.44 17.88
C VAL A 12 -11.88 -7.27 17.78
N VAL A 13 -12.36 -6.03 17.87
CA VAL A 13 -13.78 -5.71 17.64
C VAL A 13 -14.11 -5.78 16.14
N SER A 14 -13.17 -5.33 15.32
CA SER A 14 -13.24 -5.36 13.86
C SER A 14 -11.88 -5.76 13.30
N PRO A 15 -11.81 -6.76 12.40
CA PRO A 15 -10.53 -7.18 11.78
C PRO A 15 -10.12 -6.28 10.62
N ASN A 16 -10.43 -4.99 10.69
CA ASN A 16 -10.11 -3.99 9.67
C ASN A 16 -8.78 -3.31 9.98
N PRO A 17 -7.74 -3.41 9.12
CA PRO A 17 -6.43 -2.81 9.36
C PRO A 17 -6.41 -1.27 9.32
N GLU A 18 -7.52 -0.62 8.95
CA GLU A 18 -7.71 0.83 9.08
C GLU A 18 -7.86 1.26 10.54
N GLU A 19 -8.31 0.35 11.40
CA GLU A 19 -8.55 0.63 12.81
C GLU A 19 -7.28 0.40 13.63
N PRO A 20 -6.80 1.40 14.40
CA PRO A 20 -5.58 1.24 15.23
C PRO A 20 -5.64 0.07 16.20
N GLU A 21 -6.83 -0.25 16.72
CA GLU A 21 -7.05 -1.38 17.63
C GLU A 21 -6.75 -2.73 16.98
N ALA A 22 -6.99 -2.87 15.66
CA ALA A 22 -6.69 -4.11 14.94
C ALA A 22 -5.18 -4.40 14.91
N LEU A 23 -4.33 -3.38 14.94
CA LEU A 23 -2.87 -3.50 14.94
C LEU A 23 -2.25 -3.51 16.35
N LYS A 24 -3.04 -3.31 17.40
CA LYS A 24 -2.52 -3.11 18.77
C LYS A 24 -1.61 -4.25 19.24
N MET A 25 -2.04 -5.51 19.08
CA MET A 25 -1.24 -6.68 19.51
C MET A 25 0.09 -6.76 18.75
N ALA A 26 0.08 -6.46 17.46
CA ALA A 26 1.28 -6.45 16.63
C ALA A 26 2.22 -5.30 17.03
N ILE A 27 1.68 -4.12 17.33
CA ILE A 27 2.43 -2.95 17.82
C ILE A 27 3.06 -3.27 19.19
N ASP A 28 2.32 -3.88 20.10
CA ASP A 28 2.82 -4.28 21.43
C ASP A 28 3.98 -5.30 21.30
N LEU A 29 3.86 -6.24 20.35
CA LEU A 29 4.94 -7.19 20.06
C LEU A 29 6.15 -6.51 19.42
N ALA A 30 5.93 -5.65 18.45
CA ALA A 30 6.99 -4.91 17.78
C ALA A 30 7.78 -4.01 18.76
N SER A 31 7.09 -3.37 19.69
CA SER A 31 7.72 -2.59 20.77
C SER A 31 8.66 -3.44 21.62
N LYS A 32 8.23 -4.66 21.99
CA LYS A 32 9.06 -5.60 22.78
C LYS A 32 10.24 -6.15 21.98
N LYS A 33 10.09 -6.30 20.66
CA LYS A 33 11.10 -6.88 19.76
C LYS A 33 11.95 -5.82 19.06
N ASN A 34 11.69 -4.53 19.32
CA ASN A 34 12.33 -3.41 18.64
C ASN A 34 12.16 -3.45 17.11
N GLY A 35 10.95 -3.81 16.64
CA GLY A 35 10.63 -3.87 15.22
C GLY A 35 10.66 -2.49 14.56
N ASP A 36 10.96 -2.43 13.29
CA ASP A 36 11.00 -1.18 12.51
C ASP A 36 9.62 -0.83 11.92
N ILE A 37 8.86 -1.85 11.57
CA ILE A 37 7.56 -1.76 10.90
C ILE A 37 6.59 -2.80 11.47
N VAL A 38 5.32 -2.47 11.48
CA VAL A 38 4.21 -3.37 11.84
C VAL A 38 3.27 -3.47 10.65
N ILE A 39 2.83 -4.67 10.35
CA ILE A 39 1.94 -4.97 9.25
C ILE A 39 0.76 -5.78 9.77
N GLY A 40 -0.45 -5.42 9.33
CA GLY A 40 -1.65 -6.20 9.53
C GLY A 40 -2.50 -6.20 8.27
N THR A 41 -3.11 -7.35 7.97
CA THR A 41 -4.05 -7.50 6.87
C THR A 41 -5.45 -7.73 7.41
N ASP A 42 -6.46 -7.50 6.57
CA ASP A 42 -7.79 -8.00 6.83
C ASP A 42 -7.88 -9.53 6.55
N PRO A 43 -9.02 -10.18 6.90
CA PRO A 43 -9.11 -11.65 6.84
C PRO A 43 -8.97 -12.26 5.45
N ASP A 44 -9.39 -11.56 4.40
CA ASP A 44 -9.27 -12.00 3.00
C ASP A 44 -7.98 -11.49 2.33
N CYS A 45 -7.12 -10.78 3.10
CA CYS A 45 -5.78 -10.37 2.68
C CYS A 45 -5.76 -9.47 1.44
N ASP A 46 -6.75 -8.58 1.33
CA ASP A 46 -6.83 -7.62 0.23
C ASP A 46 -6.47 -6.18 0.65
N ARG A 47 -6.49 -5.85 1.95
CA ARG A 47 -6.07 -4.57 2.52
C ARG A 47 -4.89 -4.72 3.48
N LEU A 48 -4.06 -3.67 3.52
CA LEU A 48 -2.81 -3.65 4.27
C LEU A 48 -2.70 -2.42 5.16
N GLY A 49 -2.77 -2.60 6.48
CA GLY A 49 -2.40 -1.59 7.46
C GLY A 49 -0.89 -1.63 7.78
N VAL A 50 -0.30 -0.47 7.87
CA VAL A 50 1.15 -0.31 8.13
C VAL A 50 1.37 0.69 9.24
N ALA A 51 2.05 0.29 10.31
CA ALA A 51 2.55 1.23 11.30
C ALA A 51 4.08 1.25 11.31
N VAL A 52 4.65 2.43 11.38
CA VAL A 52 6.09 2.68 11.29
C VAL A 52 6.60 3.23 12.61
N LYS A 53 7.76 2.76 13.04
CA LYS A 53 8.41 3.28 14.24
C LYS A 53 8.72 4.77 14.09
N ASN A 54 8.28 5.57 15.05
CA ASN A 54 8.50 7.01 15.08
C ASN A 54 9.72 7.40 15.92
N LYS A 55 10.05 8.70 15.91
CA LYS A 55 11.24 9.22 16.62
C LYS A 55 11.12 9.15 18.14
N GLU A 56 9.90 9.10 18.66
CA GLU A 56 9.60 8.96 20.09
C GLU A 56 9.67 7.51 20.58
N GLY A 57 9.96 6.56 19.67
CA GLY A 57 10.05 5.13 19.98
C GLY A 57 8.71 4.37 19.97
N GLY A 58 7.61 5.07 19.70
CA GLY A 58 6.30 4.49 19.44
C GLY A 58 6.10 4.12 17.98
N TYR A 59 4.83 3.86 17.58
CA TYR A 59 4.46 3.53 16.21
C TYR A 59 3.38 4.47 15.72
N THR A 60 3.50 4.92 14.48
CA THR A 60 2.51 5.76 13.78
C THR A 60 1.90 4.96 12.65
N LEU A 61 0.58 4.80 12.65
CA LEU A 61 -0.17 4.16 11.57
C LEU A 61 -0.22 5.10 10.37
N LEU A 62 0.20 4.62 9.20
CA LEU A 62 0.01 5.32 7.94
C LEU A 62 -1.46 5.21 7.52
N ASN A 63 -2.08 6.31 7.10
CA ASN A 63 -3.40 6.21 6.47
C ASN A 63 -3.27 5.66 5.04
N GLY A 64 -4.40 5.23 4.46
CA GLY A 64 -4.39 4.58 3.15
C GLY A 64 -3.82 5.44 2.03
N ASN A 65 -4.11 6.76 2.05
CA ASN A 65 -3.54 7.69 1.07
C ASN A 65 -2.02 7.80 1.19
N GLN A 66 -1.48 7.85 2.41
CA GLN A 66 -0.03 7.88 2.65
C GLN A 66 0.63 6.59 2.17
N ALA A 67 0.07 5.45 2.57
CA ALA A 67 0.61 4.14 2.19
C ALA A 67 0.54 3.91 0.67
N MET A 68 -0.54 4.35 0.01
CA MET A 68 -0.68 4.31 -1.44
C MET A 68 0.35 5.20 -2.12
N LEU A 69 0.51 6.44 -1.67
CA LEU A 69 1.45 7.40 -2.24
C LEU A 69 2.89 6.88 -2.18
N ILE A 70 3.33 6.39 -1.02
CA ILE A 70 4.67 5.84 -0.81
C ILE A 70 4.94 4.68 -1.78
N LYS A 71 4.01 3.73 -1.87
CA LYS A 71 4.13 2.56 -2.75
C LYS A 71 4.18 2.97 -4.23
N THR A 72 3.27 3.86 -4.65
CA THR A 72 3.21 4.34 -6.04
C THR A 72 4.48 5.09 -6.43
N HIS A 73 4.94 6.02 -5.59
CA HIS A 73 6.17 6.77 -5.85
C HIS A 73 7.38 5.83 -6.00
N PHE A 74 7.53 4.88 -5.08
CA PHE A 74 8.63 3.92 -5.12
C PHE A 74 8.61 3.08 -6.40
N LEU A 75 7.46 2.54 -6.79
CA LEU A 75 7.33 1.78 -8.04
C LEU A 75 7.75 2.62 -9.25
N LEU A 76 7.28 3.86 -9.35
CA LEU A 76 7.64 4.76 -10.45
C LEU A 76 9.14 5.07 -10.48
N GLU A 77 9.76 5.29 -9.30
CA GLU A 77 11.22 5.44 -9.21
C GLU A 77 11.96 4.19 -9.71
N GLN A 78 11.54 2.99 -9.30
CA GLN A 78 12.19 1.74 -9.73
C GLN A 78 12.03 1.52 -11.24
N TRP A 79 10.83 1.78 -11.78
CA TRP A 79 10.59 1.69 -13.22
C TRP A 79 11.46 2.69 -14.01
N LYS A 80 11.59 3.92 -13.51
CA LYS A 80 12.46 4.94 -14.10
C LYS A 80 13.93 4.53 -14.05
N LYS A 81 14.43 4.07 -12.88
CA LYS A 81 15.81 3.58 -12.72
C LYS A 81 16.14 2.42 -13.67
N GLN A 82 15.17 1.54 -13.90
CA GLN A 82 15.30 0.41 -14.83
C GLN A 82 15.06 0.77 -16.31
N GLN A 83 14.79 2.04 -16.62
CA GLN A 83 14.51 2.55 -17.98
C GLN A 83 13.31 1.84 -18.66
N LYS A 84 12.32 1.43 -17.86
CA LYS A 84 11.11 0.74 -18.34
C LYS A 84 9.98 1.68 -18.74
N LEU A 85 10.05 2.97 -18.37
CA LEU A 85 9.01 3.94 -18.71
C LEU A 85 9.13 4.32 -20.19
N ASN A 86 8.11 4.02 -20.98
CA ASN A 86 8.10 4.27 -22.43
C ASN A 86 6.82 5.00 -22.90
N GLY A 87 6.04 5.56 -21.96
CA GLY A 87 4.80 6.30 -22.25
C GLY A 87 3.55 5.43 -22.37
N LYS A 88 3.66 4.11 -22.20
CA LYS A 88 2.52 3.18 -22.22
C LYS A 88 2.14 2.68 -20.82
N GLN A 89 2.77 3.18 -19.78
CA GLN A 89 2.47 2.79 -18.41
C GLN A 89 1.39 3.69 -17.81
N PHE A 90 0.61 3.12 -16.88
CA PHE A 90 -0.32 3.90 -16.09
C PHE A 90 -0.35 3.46 -14.63
N VAL A 91 -0.76 4.40 -13.79
CA VAL A 91 -1.17 4.16 -12.40
C VAL A 91 -2.62 4.57 -12.24
N ALA A 92 -3.32 3.95 -11.30
CA ALA A 92 -4.74 4.20 -11.10
C ALA A 92 -5.10 4.43 -9.63
N SER A 93 -6.09 5.29 -9.39
CA SER A 93 -6.73 5.41 -8.09
C SER A 93 -8.21 5.80 -8.22
N THR A 94 -8.89 5.93 -7.08
CA THR A 94 -10.30 6.33 -7.05
C THR A 94 -10.46 7.83 -6.88
N ILE A 95 -11.61 8.36 -7.30
CA ILE A 95 -11.95 9.79 -7.20
C ILE A 95 -11.95 10.33 -5.76
N VAL A 96 -12.11 9.45 -4.77
CA VAL A 96 -12.09 9.80 -3.34
C VAL A 96 -10.69 9.70 -2.72
N SER A 97 -9.71 9.21 -3.47
CA SER A 97 -8.32 9.12 -3.06
C SER A 97 -7.60 10.46 -3.21
N THR A 98 -6.41 10.58 -2.63
CA THR A 98 -5.64 11.82 -2.70
C THR A 98 -5.27 12.21 -4.14
N PRO A 99 -5.48 13.47 -4.57
CA PRO A 99 -5.09 13.93 -5.90
C PRO A 99 -3.57 14.01 -6.11
N ILE A 100 -2.76 13.82 -5.05
CA ILE A 100 -1.29 13.83 -5.14
C ILE A 100 -0.79 12.69 -6.03
N ILE A 101 -1.49 11.56 -6.10
CA ILE A 101 -1.13 10.44 -6.97
C ILE A 101 -1.06 10.89 -8.44
N LYS A 102 -2.01 11.70 -8.89
CA LYS A 102 -1.99 12.27 -10.23
C LYS A 102 -0.73 13.09 -10.49
N LYS A 103 -0.36 13.99 -9.54
CA LYS A 103 0.85 14.81 -9.66
C LYS A 103 2.11 13.96 -9.72
N VAL A 104 2.20 12.94 -8.87
CA VAL A 104 3.34 12.00 -8.89
C VAL A 104 3.43 11.29 -10.24
N ALA A 105 2.32 10.80 -10.79
CA ALA A 105 2.31 10.19 -12.12
C ALA A 105 2.81 11.16 -13.21
N GLU A 106 2.34 12.40 -13.19
CA GLU A 106 2.75 13.47 -14.11
C GLU A 106 4.26 13.76 -14.02
N ASP A 107 4.84 13.81 -12.82
CA ASP A 107 6.28 14.03 -12.59
C ASP A 107 7.16 12.92 -13.18
N PHE A 108 6.63 11.72 -13.32
CA PHE A 108 7.29 10.59 -13.97
C PHE A 108 6.90 10.41 -15.44
N ASN A 109 6.06 11.27 -16.02
CA ASN A 109 5.48 11.15 -17.36
C ASN A 109 4.72 9.82 -17.55
N VAL A 110 4.01 9.37 -16.53
CA VAL A 110 3.17 8.18 -16.51
C VAL A 110 1.71 8.58 -16.57
N ILE A 111 0.91 7.82 -17.30
CA ILE A 111 -0.53 8.07 -17.44
C ILE A 111 -1.20 7.85 -16.08
N TYR A 112 -2.04 8.79 -15.67
CA TYR A 112 -2.91 8.63 -14.52
C TYR A 112 -4.33 8.33 -14.97
N LYS A 113 -4.95 7.31 -14.36
CA LYS A 113 -6.36 6.98 -14.59
C LYS A 113 -7.12 7.04 -13.27
N GLU A 114 -8.27 7.69 -13.29
CA GLU A 114 -9.14 7.86 -12.14
C GLU A 114 -10.45 7.10 -12.32
N GLY A 115 -10.83 6.31 -11.33
CA GLY A 115 -12.09 5.57 -11.31
C GLY A 115 -13.04 6.05 -10.23
N LEU A 116 -14.25 5.53 -10.26
CA LEU A 116 -15.19 5.68 -9.15
C LEU A 116 -14.71 4.86 -7.95
N THR A 117 -15.34 5.05 -6.80
CA THR A 117 -15.06 4.28 -5.58
C THR A 117 -15.30 2.79 -5.80
N GLY A 118 -14.33 1.99 -5.39
CA GLY A 118 -14.35 0.54 -5.50
C GLY A 118 -13.34 0.00 -6.51
N PHE A 119 -12.54 -0.97 -6.07
CA PHE A 119 -11.40 -1.52 -6.81
C PHE A 119 -11.77 -2.12 -8.17
N LYS A 120 -13.01 -2.57 -8.33
CA LYS A 120 -13.56 -3.04 -9.62
C LYS A 120 -13.33 -2.06 -10.78
N TRP A 121 -13.27 -0.76 -10.49
CA TRP A 121 -13.03 0.27 -11.51
C TRP A 121 -11.56 0.30 -11.94
N ILE A 122 -10.63 0.06 -11.01
CA ILE A 122 -9.19 -0.09 -11.33
C ILE A 122 -9.01 -1.36 -12.18
N ALA A 123 -9.58 -2.48 -11.76
CA ALA A 123 -9.56 -3.73 -12.52
C ALA A 123 -10.18 -3.57 -13.93
N LYS A 124 -11.28 -2.81 -14.02
CA LYS A 124 -11.89 -2.48 -15.32
C LYS A 124 -10.96 -1.67 -16.22
N MET A 125 -10.23 -0.69 -15.69
CA MET A 125 -9.27 0.10 -16.48
C MET A 125 -8.14 -0.79 -17.04
N ILE A 126 -7.63 -1.75 -16.26
CA ILE A 126 -6.64 -2.70 -16.75
C ILE A 126 -7.19 -3.52 -17.92
N ASN A 127 -8.47 -3.90 -17.87
CA ASN A 127 -9.11 -4.66 -18.93
C ASN A 127 -9.47 -3.81 -20.17
N ASP A 128 -9.90 -2.56 -19.96
CA ASP A 128 -10.36 -1.67 -21.04
C ASP A 128 -9.20 -1.08 -21.86
N PHE A 129 -7.98 -1.06 -21.30
CA PHE A 129 -6.78 -0.49 -21.93
C PHE A 129 -5.66 -1.53 -22.04
N PRO A 130 -5.86 -2.64 -22.78
CA PRO A 130 -4.89 -3.73 -22.88
C PRO A 130 -3.57 -3.33 -23.56
N GLU A 131 -3.54 -2.18 -24.24
CA GLU A 131 -2.35 -1.60 -24.85
C GLU A 131 -1.45 -0.86 -23.83
N LEU A 132 -1.98 -0.60 -22.63
CA LEU A 132 -1.26 0.06 -21.53
C LEU A 132 -0.85 -0.97 -20.46
N GLU A 133 0.25 -0.69 -19.80
CA GLU A 133 0.81 -1.50 -18.73
C GLU A 133 0.51 -0.87 -17.37
N HIS A 134 -0.22 -1.58 -16.50
CA HIS A 134 -0.52 -1.11 -15.16
C HIS A 134 0.68 -1.34 -14.24
N ILE A 135 1.24 -0.26 -13.68
CA ILE A 135 2.35 -0.34 -12.73
C ILE A 135 1.86 -0.64 -11.32
N GLY A 136 0.82 0.05 -10.90
CA GLY A 136 0.23 -0.09 -9.58
C GLY A 136 -0.89 0.91 -9.36
N GLY A 137 -1.69 0.67 -8.35
CA GLY A 137 -2.81 1.54 -8.01
C GLY A 137 -3.51 1.10 -6.74
N GLY A 138 -4.30 1.98 -6.18
CA GLY A 138 -4.94 1.69 -4.91
C GLY A 138 -6.06 2.62 -4.55
N GLU A 139 -6.56 2.41 -3.35
CA GLU A 139 -7.63 3.15 -2.72
C GLU A 139 -7.18 3.73 -1.39
N GLU A 140 -7.81 4.81 -0.96
CA GLU A 140 -7.63 5.40 0.36
C GLU A 140 -7.99 4.43 1.49
N SER A 141 -8.81 3.41 1.20
CA SER A 141 -9.25 2.34 2.10
C SER A 141 -8.26 1.16 2.18
N PHE A 142 -6.96 1.45 2.08
CA PHE A 142 -5.85 0.52 2.33
C PHE A 142 -5.64 -0.59 1.30
N GLY A 143 -6.49 -0.68 0.26
CA GLY A 143 -6.33 -1.60 -0.86
C GLY A 143 -5.25 -1.12 -1.83
N TYR A 144 -4.40 -2.02 -2.32
CA TYR A 144 -3.37 -1.73 -3.32
C TYR A 144 -3.12 -2.95 -4.21
N LEU A 145 -2.84 -2.69 -5.49
CA LEU A 145 -2.43 -3.69 -6.47
C LEU A 145 -1.09 -3.31 -7.07
N VAL A 146 -0.15 -4.24 -7.12
CA VAL A 146 1.13 -4.11 -7.84
C VAL A 146 1.03 -4.86 -9.15
N GLY A 147 1.26 -4.18 -10.27
CA GLY A 147 1.15 -4.80 -11.59
C GLY A 147 -0.29 -5.21 -11.95
N ASP A 148 -0.43 -6.26 -12.74
CA ASP A 148 -1.72 -6.69 -13.30
C ASP A 148 -1.96 -8.22 -13.26
N PHE A 149 -1.13 -8.97 -12.53
CA PHE A 149 -1.20 -10.43 -12.48
C PHE A 149 -2.43 -10.96 -11.71
N VAL A 150 -3.02 -10.15 -10.82
CA VAL A 150 -4.36 -10.32 -10.26
C VAL A 150 -5.23 -9.12 -10.65
N ARG A 151 -6.54 -9.21 -10.46
CA ARG A 151 -7.50 -8.17 -10.86
C ARG A 151 -8.26 -7.61 -9.66
N ASP A 152 -7.64 -7.68 -8.49
CA ASP A 152 -8.13 -7.11 -7.25
C ASP A 152 -6.95 -6.67 -6.38
N LYS A 153 -7.25 -6.03 -5.26
CA LYS A 153 -6.30 -5.64 -4.23
C LYS A 153 -5.53 -6.85 -3.73
N ASP A 154 -4.26 -6.69 -3.44
CA ASP A 154 -3.41 -7.77 -2.96
C ASP A 154 -2.48 -7.29 -1.84
N ALA A 155 -2.83 -7.65 -0.60
CA ALA A 155 -2.03 -7.28 0.54
C ALA A 155 -0.70 -8.05 0.62
N VAL A 156 -0.56 -9.20 -0.04
CA VAL A 156 0.69 -9.98 -0.03
C VAL A 156 1.79 -9.23 -0.76
N THR A 157 1.53 -8.83 -2.02
CA THR A 157 2.51 -8.04 -2.79
C THR A 157 2.69 -6.64 -2.24
N ALA A 158 1.62 -6.01 -1.73
CA ALA A 158 1.71 -4.71 -1.06
C ALA A 158 2.58 -4.79 0.21
N THR A 159 2.53 -5.90 0.96
CA THR A 159 3.41 -6.17 2.11
C THR A 159 4.87 -6.27 1.68
N LEU A 160 5.15 -7.09 0.67
CA LEU A 160 6.52 -7.24 0.16
C LEU A 160 7.09 -5.87 -0.28
N LEU A 161 6.30 -5.11 -1.02
CA LEU A 161 6.69 -3.79 -1.51
C LEU A 161 7.00 -2.81 -0.36
N ILE A 162 6.14 -2.72 0.65
CA ILE A 162 6.36 -1.78 1.76
C ILE A 162 7.54 -2.20 2.65
N CYS A 163 7.80 -3.50 2.79
CA CYS A 163 8.98 -4.01 3.48
C CYS A 163 10.27 -3.64 2.74
N GLU A 164 10.28 -3.75 1.41
CA GLU A 164 11.42 -3.34 0.57
C GLU A 164 11.69 -1.84 0.71
N ILE A 165 10.64 -1.02 0.64
CA ILE A 165 10.75 0.44 0.84
C ILE A 165 11.33 0.75 2.24
N ALA A 166 10.80 0.10 3.29
CA ALA A 166 11.27 0.32 4.66
C ALA A 166 12.73 -0.08 4.83
N ALA A 167 13.16 -1.21 4.23
CA ALA A 167 14.54 -1.68 4.29
C ALA A 167 15.49 -0.70 3.56
N GLN A 168 15.12 -0.21 2.38
CA GLN A 168 15.90 0.77 1.64
C GLN A 168 16.00 2.08 2.43
N LYS A 169 14.91 2.60 2.96
CA LYS A 169 14.90 3.84 3.76
C LYS A 169 15.76 3.70 5.02
N LYS A 170 15.72 2.56 5.67
CA LYS A 170 16.60 2.27 6.82
C LYS A 170 18.08 2.28 6.44
N GLN A 171 18.45 1.74 5.27
CA GLN A 171 19.83 1.81 4.77
C GLN A 171 20.26 3.25 4.46
N GLU A 172 19.35 4.08 4.01
CA GLU A 172 19.56 5.52 3.77
C GLU A 172 19.59 6.35 5.07
N GLY A 173 19.30 5.75 6.22
CA GLY A 173 19.24 6.43 7.52
C GLY A 173 17.99 7.31 7.69
N VAL A 174 16.95 7.11 6.89
CA VAL A 174 15.68 7.87 6.92
C VAL A 174 14.51 6.96 7.32
N SER A 175 13.47 7.59 7.86
CA SER A 175 12.21 6.91 8.19
C SER A 175 11.19 7.07 7.05
N LEU A 176 10.23 6.14 6.97
CA LEU A 176 9.04 6.31 6.10
C LEU A 176 8.14 7.49 6.51
N LEU A 177 8.38 8.08 7.70
CA LEU A 177 7.65 9.25 8.23
C LEU A 177 8.34 10.58 7.91
N THR A 178 9.47 10.56 7.23
CA THR A 178 10.23 11.75 6.81
C THR A 178 10.12 11.98 5.32
#